data_62bab2b96e85b319a64df7ba05aaa086
#
_entry.id   62bab2b96e85b319a64df7ba05aaa086
#
_cell.length_a   1.000
_cell.length_b   1.000
_cell.length_c   1.000
_cell.angle_alpha   90.00
_cell.angle_beta   90.00
_cell.angle_gamma   90.00
#
_symmetry.space_group_name_H-M   'P 1'
#
loop_
_entity.id
_entity.type
_entity.pdbx_description
1 polymer ?
#
loop_
_entity_poly.entity_id
_entity_poly.type
_entity_poly.pdbx_seq_one_letter_code
_entity_poly.pdbx_strand_id
1 'polypeptide(L)'
;MKNYITWFVTSMAVLCLASWASAADEELLILDWSAYNDPGFYQAYIDQHGDEPSFSFFGEEEEAYQKLSQGFSADISHPCSQSVSKWYDAGLLDPLQIDKXEXWDHVNSVKEGFKYDGEYYFLPADWGTTALAYRSDEIPESEVGSLKIFLDPKYAGRTSIPDNVDDAYSLAFLATGVSDWSNATQEEFENASAWMRQAHQNVRDYWADGASLSQLMSSGEVLIAWAWNEVPVAMQAEGHPVAMNRSTVEGSSTWFCGYVDLANGANDEQKVYDFFNAWMSPESANYIVNEWGYGHGNQVAMDALGAETLKAVGLGAVDVPILAQKPMDNDLRQQMIAEFELIKAGF
;
A
#
# COMPACT_ATOMS: atom_id res chain seq x y z
N MET A 1 -70.63 -4.50 69.37
CA MET A 1 -70.06 -5.31 68.28
C MET A 1 -69.06 -4.43 67.53
N LYS A 2 -67.75 -4.69 67.74
CA LYS A 2 -66.65 -3.90 67.11
C LYS A 2 -66.03 -4.72 65.95
N ASN A 3 -66.15 -4.22 64.77
CA ASN A 3 -65.53 -4.85 63.58
C ASN A 3 -64.08 -4.36 63.41
N TYR A 4 -63.13 -5.27 63.49
CA TYR A 4 -61.72 -5.02 63.17
C TYR A 4 -61.47 -5.31 61.69
N ILE A 5 -61.11 -4.28 60.95
CA ILE A 5 -60.68 -4.43 59.55
C ILE A 5 -59.17 -4.59 59.58
N THR A 6 -58.67 -5.75 59.12
CA THR A 6 -57.26 -6.07 59.03
C THR A 6 -56.76 -5.67 57.64
N TRP A 7 -55.80 -4.73 57.56
CA TRP A 7 -55.15 -4.34 56.30
C TRP A 7 -53.98 -5.25 56.06
N PHE A 8 -54.01 -5.97 54.91
CA PHE A 8 -52.87 -6.71 54.41
C PHE A 8 -52.04 -5.78 53.52
N VAL A 9 -50.81 -5.45 53.93
CA VAL A 9 -49.87 -4.73 53.16
C VAL A 9 -49.05 -5.75 52.36
N THR A 10 -49.30 -5.87 51.02
CA THR A 10 -48.55 -6.75 50.13
C THR A 10 -47.35 -5.97 49.68
N SER A 11 -46.17 -6.28 50.20
CA SER A 11 -44.90 -5.71 49.73
C SER A 11 -44.53 -6.35 48.37
N MET A 12 -44.67 -5.58 47.30
CA MET A 12 -44.24 -6.01 45.96
C MET A 12 -42.76 -5.71 45.81
N ALA A 13 -41.93 -6.72 45.89
CA ALA A 13 -40.50 -6.60 45.64
C ALA A 13 -40.27 -6.48 44.11
N VAL A 14 -39.91 -5.29 43.66
CA VAL A 14 -39.52 -5.06 42.27
C VAL A 14 -38.09 -5.56 42.10
N LEU A 15 -37.93 -6.72 41.49
CA LEU A 15 -36.61 -7.19 41.00
C LEU A 15 -36.22 -6.34 39.80
N CYS A 16 -35.30 -5.41 40.01
CA CYS A 16 -34.60 -4.74 38.89
C CYS A 16 -33.62 -5.74 38.26
N LEU A 17 -34.06 -6.38 37.21
CA LEU A 17 -33.14 -7.10 36.30
C LEU A 17 -32.32 -6.04 35.59
N ALA A 18 -31.10 -5.80 36.07
CA ALA A 18 -30.14 -5.03 35.34
C ALA A 18 -29.80 -5.84 34.07
N SER A 19 -30.40 -5.49 32.95
CA SER A 19 -29.95 -5.97 31.65
C SER A 19 -28.57 -5.41 31.43
N TRP A 20 -27.58 -6.27 31.53
CA TRP A 20 -26.26 -5.94 31.00
C TRP A 20 -26.44 -5.94 29.48
N ALA A 21 -26.71 -4.78 28.92
CA ALA A 21 -26.56 -4.60 27.50
C ALA A 21 -25.05 -4.78 27.26
N SER A 22 -24.69 -5.92 26.73
CA SER A 22 -23.38 -6.07 26.12
C SER A 22 -23.31 -4.96 25.04
N ALA A 23 -22.45 -3.99 25.22
CA ALA A 23 -22.15 -3.07 24.14
C ALA A 23 -21.81 -3.95 22.95
N ALA A 24 -22.47 -3.73 21.84
CA ALA A 24 -22.08 -4.42 20.62
C ALA A 24 -20.61 -4.11 20.40
N ASP A 25 -19.83 -5.16 20.22
CA ASP A 25 -18.41 -5.05 19.98
C ASP A 25 -18.22 -4.28 18.66
N GLU A 26 -17.62 -3.10 18.72
CA GLU A 26 -17.47 -2.27 17.54
C GLU A 26 -16.57 -2.96 16.52
N GLU A 27 -16.97 -2.92 15.28
CA GLU A 27 -16.28 -3.58 14.17
C GLU A 27 -15.03 -2.78 13.80
N LEU A 28 -13.88 -3.47 13.71
CA LEU A 28 -12.62 -2.84 13.29
C LEU A 28 -12.78 -2.29 11.87
N LEU A 29 -12.51 -1.00 11.67
CA LEU A 29 -12.61 -0.36 10.36
C LEU A 29 -11.21 0.02 9.86
N ILE A 30 -10.87 -0.49 8.68
CA ILE A 30 -9.56 -0.30 8.04
C ILE A 30 -9.74 0.54 6.78
N LEU A 31 -8.96 1.61 6.66
CA LEU A 31 -8.90 2.41 5.43
C LEU A 31 -7.69 1.93 4.62
N ASP A 32 -7.91 1.18 3.54
CA ASP A 32 -6.86 0.42 2.86
C ASP A 32 -6.89 0.58 1.34
N TRP A 33 -5.88 0.09 0.68
CA TRP A 33 -5.82 -0.04 -0.78
C TRP A 33 -6.89 -1.01 -1.25
N SER A 34 -7.36 -0.80 -2.49
CA SER A 34 -8.31 -1.72 -3.13
C SER A 34 -7.74 -3.15 -3.15
N ALA A 35 -8.59 -4.12 -2.85
CA ALA A 35 -8.31 -5.56 -2.80
C ALA A 35 -7.55 -6.03 -1.55
N TYR A 36 -7.11 -5.14 -0.66
CA TYR A 36 -6.44 -5.57 0.57
C TYR A 36 -7.38 -6.21 1.61
N ASN A 37 -8.68 -6.31 1.30
CA ASN A 37 -9.63 -7.09 2.09
C ASN A 37 -9.58 -8.60 1.76
N ASP A 38 -8.41 -9.11 1.42
CA ASP A 38 -8.22 -10.54 1.13
C ASP A 38 -7.96 -11.29 2.44
N PRO A 39 -8.83 -12.22 2.83
CA PRO A 39 -8.68 -12.94 4.12
C PRO A 39 -7.34 -13.64 4.30
N GLY A 40 -6.66 -14.00 3.20
CA GLY A 40 -5.35 -14.64 3.28
C GLY A 40 -4.29 -13.80 3.99
N PHE A 41 -4.49 -12.48 4.05
CA PHE A 41 -3.56 -11.57 4.74
C PHE A 41 -3.74 -11.58 6.26
N TYR A 42 -4.96 -11.88 6.73
CA TYR A 42 -5.30 -11.74 8.16
C TYR A 42 -6.18 -12.89 8.67
N GLN A 43 -5.99 -14.09 8.14
CA GLN A 43 -6.80 -15.25 8.52
C GLN A 43 -6.79 -15.49 10.04
N ALA A 44 -5.64 -15.25 10.71
CA ALA A 44 -5.55 -15.43 12.16
C ALA A 44 -6.50 -14.49 12.94
N TYR A 45 -6.73 -13.27 12.41
CA TYR A 45 -7.72 -12.34 12.99
C TYR A 45 -9.14 -12.93 12.89
N ILE A 46 -9.48 -13.46 11.71
CA ILE A 46 -10.81 -14.07 11.48
C ILE A 46 -11.00 -15.28 12.41
N ASP A 47 -9.97 -16.12 12.54
CA ASP A 47 -10.01 -17.29 13.40
C ASP A 47 -10.23 -16.91 14.88
N GLN A 48 -9.65 -15.77 15.30
CA GLN A 48 -9.76 -15.28 16.67
C GLN A 48 -11.11 -14.63 16.95
N HIS A 49 -11.60 -13.79 16.04
CA HIS A 49 -12.80 -12.98 16.27
C HIS A 49 -14.08 -13.57 15.70
N GLY A 50 -13.96 -14.52 14.76
CA GLY A 50 -15.10 -15.15 14.11
C GLY A 50 -15.75 -14.28 13.03
N ASP A 51 -15.12 -13.15 12.68
CA ASP A 51 -15.63 -12.20 11.69
C ASP A 51 -14.47 -11.43 11.05
N GLU A 52 -14.71 -10.85 9.88
CA GLU A 52 -13.72 -10.04 9.17
C GLU A 52 -13.79 -8.58 9.63
N PRO A 53 -12.69 -7.82 9.53
CA PRO A 53 -12.77 -6.37 9.69
C PRO A 53 -13.61 -5.74 8.58
N SER A 54 -14.11 -4.55 8.80
CA SER A 54 -14.71 -3.71 7.75
C SER A 54 -13.62 -2.92 7.03
N PHE A 55 -13.83 -2.69 5.74
CA PHE A 55 -12.87 -1.94 4.91
C PHE A 55 -13.55 -0.78 4.21
N SER A 56 -12.82 0.34 4.15
CA SER A 56 -13.06 1.44 3.22
C SER A 56 -11.81 1.55 2.35
N PHE A 57 -11.96 1.85 1.08
CA PHE A 57 -10.83 1.78 0.15
C PHE A 57 -10.43 3.13 -0.40
N PHE A 58 -9.17 3.21 -0.81
CA PHE A 58 -8.63 4.30 -1.60
C PHE A 58 -7.78 3.73 -2.75
N GLY A 59 -7.65 4.50 -3.81
CA GLY A 59 -6.80 4.15 -4.95
C GLY A 59 -5.50 4.94 -4.99
N GLU A 60 -5.41 5.99 -4.15
CA GLU A 60 -4.25 6.88 -4.12
C GLU A 60 -4.14 7.49 -2.71
N GLU A 61 -2.91 7.60 -2.20
CA GLU A 61 -2.68 8.01 -0.80
C GLU A 61 -3.17 9.41 -0.48
N GLU A 62 -3.14 10.32 -1.44
CA GLU A 62 -3.64 11.67 -1.22
C GLU A 62 -5.15 11.65 -0.98
N GLU A 63 -5.87 10.73 -1.63
CA GLU A 63 -7.30 10.50 -1.34
C GLU A 63 -7.50 10.07 0.12
N ALA A 64 -6.70 9.12 0.59
CA ALA A 64 -6.77 8.64 1.98
C ALA A 64 -6.47 9.80 2.95
N TYR A 65 -5.41 10.55 2.69
CA TYR A 65 -5.05 11.72 3.52
C TYR A 65 -6.20 12.73 3.59
N GLN A 66 -6.81 13.05 2.45
CA GLN A 66 -7.93 14.00 2.40
C GLN A 66 -9.15 13.50 3.16
N LYS A 67 -9.50 12.22 3.02
CA LYS A 67 -10.60 11.61 3.78
C LYS A 67 -10.38 11.78 5.28
N LEU A 68 -9.22 11.40 5.77
CA LEU A 68 -8.89 11.49 7.21
C LEU A 68 -8.85 12.95 7.69
N SER A 69 -8.26 13.84 6.91
CA SER A 69 -8.18 15.28 7.24
C SER A 69 -9.55 15.94 7.32
N GLN A 70 -10.53 15.41 6.59
CA GLN A 70 -11.91 15.91 6.61
C GLN A 70 -12.77 15.23 7.69
N GLY A 71 -12.15 14.38 8.52
CA GLY A 71 -12.83 13.78 9.67
C GLY A 71 -13.41 12.39 9.45
N PHE A 72 -13.04 11.71 8.33
CA PHE A 72 -13.37 10.29 8.19
C PHE A 72 -12.67 9.53 9.32
N SER A 73 -13.42 8.70 10.04
CA SER A 73 -12.89 7.90 11.14
C SER A 73 -12.66 6.47 10.69
N ALA A 74 -11.45 5.97 10.92
CA ALA A 74 -11.09 4.57 10.79
C ALA A 74 -10.10 4.25 11.90
N ASP A 75 -9.88 2.98 12.20
CA ASP A 75 -8.99 2.58 13.28
C ASP A 75 -7.55 2.43 12.77
N ILE A 76 -7.41 1.91 11.56
CA ILE A 76 -6.11 1.59 10.94
C ILE A 76 -6.12 2.15 9.51
N SER A 77 -4.95 2.54 9.02
CA SER A 77 -4.79 2.77 7.57
C SER A 77 -3.44 2.23 7.11
N HIS A 78 -3.27 2.17 5.77
CA HIS A 78 -2.17 1.49 5.10
C HIS A 78 -1.42 2.43 4.13
N PRO A 79 -0.83 3.55 4.63
CA PRO A 79 -0.04 4.42 3.75
C PRO A 79 1.28 3.79 3.38
N CYS A 80 1.89 4.30 2.31
CA CYS A 80 3.26 3.92 1.97
C CYS A 80 4.26 4.90 2.62
N SER A 81 5.50 4.47 2.67
CA SER A 81 6.55 5.09 3.49
C SER A 81 6.76 6.58 3.24
N GLN A 82 6.58 7.03 1.99
CA GLN A 82 6.81 8.44 1.63
C GLN A 82 5.76 9.39 2.19
N SER A 83 4.59 8.88 2.58
CA SER A 83 3.47 9.69 3.10
C SER A 83 3.45 9.81 4.63
N VAL A 84 4.10 8.93 5.34
CA VAL A 84 3.94 8.77 6.81
C VAL A 84 4.30 10.05 7.55
N SER A 85 5.38 10.75 7.14
CA SER A 85 5.79 12.00 7.82
C SER A 85 4.70 13.07 7.71
N LYS A 86 4.05 13.18 6.56
CA LYS A 86 2.93 14.13 6.35
C LYS A 86 1.76 13.81 7.27
N TRP A 87 1.43 12.52 7.41
CA TRP A 87 0.34 12.09 8.28
C TRP A 87 0.67 12.33 9.76
N TYR A 88 1.93 12.07 10.15
CA TYR A 88 2.42 12.35 11.51
C TYR A 88 2.33 13.86 11.81
N ASP A 89 2.83 14.70 10.91
CA ASP A 89 2.81 16.17 11.09
C ASP A 89 1.39 16.73 11.18
N ALA A 90 0.43 16.05 10.53
CA ALA A 90 -0.99 16.44 10.59
C ALA A 90 -1.69 15.96 11.86
N GLY A 91 -1.00 15.17 12.71
CA GLY A 91 -1.59 14.65 13.95
C GLY A 91 -2.64 13.56 13.72
N LEU A 92 -2.51 12.81 12.63
CA LEU A 92 -3.48 11.75 12.28
C LEU A 92 -3.12 10.42 12.91
N LEU A 93 -1.90 10.27 13.46
CA LEU A 93 -1.37 8.98 13.90
C LEU A 93 -1.18 8.91 15.41
N ASP A 94 -1.49 7.76 16.00
CA ASP A 94 -1.10 7.42 17.35
C ASP A 94 0.18 6.57 17.33
N PRO A 95 1.02 6.66 18.37
CA PRO A 95 2.23 5.84 18.44
C PRO A 95 1.90 4.37 18.64
N LEU A 96 2.60 3.50 17.92
CA LEU A 96 2.41 2.06 18.02
C LEU A 96 2.78 1.54 19.41
N GLN A 97 1.92 0.75 20.00
CA GLN A 97 2.18 0.04 21.27
C GLN A 97 3.00 -1.22 20.94
N ILE A 98 4.30 -1.06 20.78
CA ILE A 98 5.18 -2.12 20.29
C ILE A 98 5.23 -3.35 21.20
N ASP A 99 4.86 -3.21 22.47
CA ASP A 99 4.73 -4.32 23.41
C ASP A 99 3.53 -5.23 23.09
N LYS A 100 2.62 -4.79 22.27
CA LYS A 100 1.53 -5.61 21.73
C LYS A 100 1.85 -6.25 20.36
N UNK A 101 2.85 -5.91 19.39
CA UNK A 101 3.14 -6.41 18.26
C UNK A 101 3.96 -7.46 18.46
N GLU A 102 3.42 -8.58 18.59
CA GLU A 102 4.15 -9.85 18.80
C GLU A 102 5.39 -10.04 17.89
N UNK A 103 5.37 -9.52 16.83
CA UNK A 103 6.20 -9.69 16.00
C UNK A 103 7.06 -8.70 15.85
N TRP A 104 7.17 -7.87 16.68
CA TRP A 104 7.97 -6.65 16.51
C TRP A 104 9.45 -6.90 16.20
N ASP A 105 10.02 -7.86 16.86
CA ASP A 105 11.44 -8.21 16.65
C ASP A 105 11.70 -8.82 15.25
N HIS A 106 10.66 -9.32 14.60
CA HIS A 106 10.76 -9.87 13.25
C HIS A 106 10.55 -8.80 12.16
N VAL A 107 10.02 -7.63 12.52
CA VAL A 107 9.75 -6.56 11.57
C VAL A 107 11.08 -6.04 11.00
N ASN A 108 11.13 -5.88 9.68
CA ASN A 108 12.34 -5.46 8.97
C ASN A 108 12.82 -4.07 9.40
N SER A 109 14.06 -3.75 9.06
CA SER A 109 14.73 -2.53 9.53
C SER A 109 14.14 -1.22 8.97
N VAL A 110 13.24 -1.30 8.01
CA VAL A 110 12.54 -0.11 7.49
C VAL A 110 11.83 0.64 8.62
N LYS A 111 11.32 -0.08 9.64
CA LYS A 111 10.66 0.53 10.82
C LYS A 111 11.48 1.64 11.48
N GLU A 112 12.82 1.55 11.42
CA GLU A 112 13.69 2.53 12.10
C GLU A 112 13.60 3.93 11.47
N GLY A 113 13.12 4.04 10.25
CA GLY A 113 12.89 5.32 9.57
C GLY A 113 11.63 6.06 10.05
N PHE A 114 10.81 5.42 10.87
CA PHE A 114 9.49 5.95 11.26
C PHE A 114 9.35 6.12 12.77
N LYS A 115 10.46 6.49 13.38
CA LYS A 115 10.52 6.79 14.81
C LYS A 115 10.55 8.31 15.00
N TYR A 116 9.46 8.86 15.54
CA TYR A 116 9.33 10.30 15.79
C TYR A 116 9.19 10.50 17.31
N ASP A 117 9.95 11.43 17.87
CA ASP A 117 9.96 11.72 19.31
C ASP A 117 10.16 10.49 20.21
N GLY A 118 10.87 9.49 19.70
CA GLY A 118 11.20 8.28 20.45
C GLY A 118 10.19 7.13 20.30
N GLU A 119 9.06 7.36 19.65
CA GLU A 119 8.01 6.37 19.46
C GLU A 119 7.91 5.95 17.98
N TYR A 120 7.45 4.74 17.72
CA TYR A 120 7.23 4.25 16.36
C TYR A 120 5.81 4.54 15.89
N TYR A 121 5.64 4.88 14.61
CA TYR A 121 4.36 5.26 14.04
C TYR A 121 3.97 4.48 12.78
N PHE A 122 4.76 3.48 12.41
CA PHE A 122 4.56 2.75 11.16
C PHE A 122 5.02 1.30 11.33
N LEU A 123 4.14 0.37 11.02
CA LEU A 123 4.42 -1.06 10.99
C LEU A 123 4.66 -1.46 9.53
N PRO A 124 5.92 -1.57 9.05
CA PRO A 124 6.14 -2.04 7.69
C PRO A 124 5.41 -3.36 7.44
N ALA A 125 4.49 -3.37 6.49
CA ALA A 125 3.62 -4.52 6.25
C ALA A 125 3.99 -5.26 4.97
N ASP A 126 4.16 -4.52 3.88
CA ASP A 126 4.47 -5.12 2.59
C ASP A 126 5.38 -4.21 1.75
N TRP A 127 5.91 -4.79 0.67
CA TRP A 127 6.77 -4.06 -0.25
C TRP A 127 6.80 -4.76 -1.60
N GLY A 128 7.11 -4.00 -2.63
CA GLY A 128 7.22 -4.56 -3.95
C GLY A 128 8.15 -3.76 -4.83
N THR A 129 8.18 -4.12 -6.09
CA THR A 129 8.99 -3.41 -7.08
C THR A 129 8.08 -2.86 -8.17
N THR A 130 8.46 -1.69 -8.68
CA THR A 130 7.84 -1.13 -9.88
C THR A 130 8.92 -1.10 -10.95
N ALA A 131 8.62 -1.68 -12.11
CA ALA A 131 9.61 -1.81 -13.17
C ALA A 131 8.93 -1.87 -14.54
N LEU A 132 9.74 -1.99 -15.58
CA LEU A 132 9.29 -2.05 -16.97
C LEU A 132 8.62 -3.39 -17.26
N ALA A 133 7.31 -3.41 -17.44
CA ALA A 133 6.54 -4.58 -17.90
C ALA A 133 6.24 -4.41 -19.40
N TYR A 134 6.22 -5.50 -20.14
CA TYR A 134 6.01 -5.43 -21.59
C TYR A 134 5.41 -6.73 -22.17
N ARG A 135 4.73 -6.59 -23.30
CA ARG A 135 4.23 -7.72 -24.09
C ARG A 135 5.39 -8.39 -24.82
N SER A 136 5.82 -9.54 -24.31
CA SER A 136 7.00 -10.24 -24.83
C SER A 136 6.80 -10.89 -26.21
N ASP A 137 5.55 -11.04 -26.64
CA ASP A 137 5.21 -11.49 -27.99
C ASP A 137 5.25 -10.38 -29.04
N GLU A 138 5.22 -9.12 -28.58
CA GLU A 138 5.19 -7.95 -29.48
C GLU A 138 6.49 -7.15 -29.45
N ILE A 139 7.23 -7.20 -28.35
CA ILE A 139 8.43 -6.38 -28.12
C ILE A 139 9.61 -7.29 -27.82
N PRO A 140 10.66 -7.27 -28.66
CA PRO A 140 11.83 -8.10 -28.39
C PRO A 140 12.61 -7.58 -27.17
N GLU A 141 13.22 -8.52 -26.45
CA GLU A 141 14.00 -8.23 -25.24
C GLU A 141 15.10 -7.18 -25.49
N SER A 142 15.62 -7.09 -26.70
CA SER A 142 16.66 -6.12 -27.06
C SER A 142 16.18 -4.66 -27.01
N GLU A 143 14.87 -4.42 -27.01
CA GLU A 143 14.30 -3.06 -26.98
C GLU A 143 13.97 -2.58 -25.58
N VAL A 144 13.95 -3.48 -24.58
CA VAL A 144 13.47 -3.15 -23.23
C VAL A 144 14.61 -2.93 -22.21
N GLY A 145 15.81 -2.68 -22.68
CA GLY A 145 16.99 -2.46 -21.82
C GLY A 145 17.08 -1.07 -21.18
N SER A 146 16.20 -0.14 -21.55
CA SER A 146 16.24 1.24 -21.07
C SER A 146 14.85 1.84 -20.96
N LEU A 147 14.63 2.70 -19.95
CA LEU A 147 13.39 3.45 -19.77
C LEU A 147 13.13 4.46 -20.91
N LYS A 148 14.11 4.71 -21.77
CA LYS A 148 13.91 5.54 -22.97
C LYS A 148 12.82 4.98 -23.89
N ILE A 149 12.47 3.71 -23.76
CA ILE A 149 11.39 3.10 -24.55
C ILE A 149 10.06 3.85 -24.36
N PHE A 150 9.83 4.46 -23.18
CA PHE A 150 8.62 5.27 -22.93
C PHE A 150 8.56 6.52 -23.82
N LEU A 151 9.69 6.95 -24.40
CA LEU A 151 9.77 8.11 -25.29
C LEU A 151 9.77 7.73 -26.77
N ASP A 152 9.83 6.43 -27.10
CA ASP A 152 9.94 5.99 -28.50
C ASP A 152 8.58 6.19 -29.20
N PRO A 153 8.52 7.03 -30.25
CA PRO A 153 7.25 7.28 -30.96
C PRO A 153 6.68 6.03 -31.65
N LYS A 154 7.46 4.96 -31.79
CA LYS A 154 6.97 3.65 -32.25
C LYS A 154 5.83 3.14 -31.38
N TYR A 155 5.83 3.52 -30.09
CA TYR A 155 4.86 3.07 -29.09
C TYR A 155 3.84 4.15 -28.73
N ALA A 156 3.63 5.14 -29.60
CA ALA A 156 2.65 6.21 -29.36
C ALA A 156 1.24 5.62 -29.10
N GLY A 157 0.65 5.97 -27.96
CA GLY A 157 -0.65 5.45 -27.56
C GLY A 157 -0.63 3.99 -27.11
N ARG A 158 0.54 3.45 -26.77
CA ARG A 158 0.70 2.04 -26.39
C ARG A 158 1.46 1.86 -25.07
N THR A 159 1.71 2.94 -24.32
CA THR A 159 2.35 2.85 -23.02
C THR A 159 1.36 3.18 -21.91
N SER A 160 1.66 2.75 -20.67
CA SER A 160 0.86 3.10 -19.50
C SER A 160 1.78 3.33 -18.30
N ILE A 161 1.37 4.29 -17.47
CA ILE A 161 2.08 4.69 -16.25
C ILE A 161 1.04 4.66 -15.11
N PRO A 162 1.41 4.33 -13.86
CA PRO A 162 0.43 4.34 -12.78
C PRO A 162 -0.21 5.73 -12.57
N ASP A 163 -1.50 5.76 -12.27
CA ASP A 163 -2.17 6.97 -11.79
C ASP A 163 -1.87 7.14 -10.30
N ASN A 164 -0.60 7.21 -9.99
CA ASN A 164 -0.04 7.35 -8.66
C ASN A 164 1.22 8.21 -8.78
N VAL A 165 1.23 9.32 -8.06
CA VAL A 165 2.29 10.33 -8.21
C VAL A 165 3.67 9.77 -7.87
N ASP A 166 3.75 8.94 -6.83
CA ASP A 166 5.04 8.44 -6.36
C ASP A 166 5.63 7.44 -7.36
N ASP A 167 4.81 6.53 -7.88
CA ASP A 167 5.27 5.60 -8.92
C ASP A 167 5.61 6.33 -10.23
N ALA A 168 4.78 7.29 -10.65
CA ALA A 168 5.04 8.03 -11.88
C ALA A 168 6.36 8.81 -11.78
N TYR A 169 6.59 9.49 -10.65
CA TYR A 169 7.85 10.20 -10.45
C TYR A 169 9.04 9.27 -10.20
N SER A 170 8.85 8.08 -9.64
CA SER A 170 9.95 7.11 -9.54
C SER A 170 10.49 6.76 -10.93
N LEU A 171 9.58 6.57 -11.91
CA LEU A 171 9.97 6.35 -13.31
C LEU A 171 10.73 7.56 -13.88
N ALA A 172 10.18 8.75 -13.70
CA ALA A 172 10.74 9.97 -14.28
C ALA A 172 12.10 10.33 -13.67
N PHE A 173 12.26 10.19 -12.36
CA PHE A 173 13.53 10.43 -11.68
C PHE A 173 14.60 9.43 -12.15
N LEU A 174 14.27 8.13 -12.16
CA LEU A 174 15.21 7.11 -12.67
C LEU A 174 15.61 7.43 -14.11
N ALA A 175 14.64 7.72 -14.97
CA ALA A 175 14.90 8.01 -16.38
C ALA A 175 15.79 9.24 -16.60
N THR A 176 15.84 10.15 -15.63
CA THR A 176 16.69 11.35 -15.66
C THR A 176 17.94 11.23 -14.79
N GLY A 177 18.20 10.03 -14.23
CA GLY A 177 19.45 9.73 -13.55
C GLY A 177 19.44 9.94 -12.04
N VAL A 178 18.25 10.11 -11.43
CA VAL A 178 18.11 10.26 -9.98
C VAL A 178 17.60 8.95 -9.40
N SER A 179 18.40 8.32 -8.53
CA SER A 179 18.02 7.07 -7.87
C SER A 179 17.80 7.22 -6.37
N ASP A 180 17.92 8.44 -5.84
CA ASP A 180 17.57 8.75 -4.44
C ASP A 180 16.86 10.10 -4.42
N TRP A 181 15.55 10.07 -4.34
CA TRP A 181 14.72 11.27 -4.38
C TRP A 181 14.61 11.99 -3.02
N SER A 182 15.10 11.38 -1.93
CA SER A 182 14.97 11.99 -0.60
C SER A 182 15.66 13.35 -0.49
N ASN A 183 16.63 13.60 -1.39
CA ASN A 183 17.36 14.87 -1.47
C ASN A 183 17.25 15.51 -2.86
N ALA A 184 16.22 15.16 -3.62
CA ALA A 184 16.07 15.66 -5.00
C ALA A 184 15.99 17.19 -5.00
N THR A 185 16.73 17.78 -5.94
CA THR A 185 16.77 19.25 -6.10
C THR A 185 15.60 19.71 -6.98
N GLN A 186 15.33 21.03 -6.93
CA GLN A 186 14.32 21.64 -7.81
C GLN A 186 14.64 21.38 -9.29
N GLU A 187 15.91 21.45 -9.68
CA GLU A 187 16.32 21.17 -11.06
C GLU A 187 16.05 19.71 -11.45
N GLU A 188 16.33 18.77 -10.56
CA GLU A 188 16.05 17.35 -10.81
C GLU A 188 14.54 17.08 -10.97
N PHE A 189 13.71 17.72 -10.13
CA PHE A 189 12.26 17.65 -10.25
C PHE A 189 11.78 18.22 -11.60
N GLU A 190 12.31 19.40 -12.00
CA GLU A 190 11.94 20.02 -13.28
C GLU A 190 12.35 19.16 -14.47
N ASN A 191 13.52 18.51 -14.40
CA ASN A 191 13.99 17.60 -15.44
C ASN A 191 13.11 16.34 -15.53
N ALA A 192 12.74 15.76 -14.37
CA ALA A 192 11.84 14.60 -14.30
C ALA A 192 10.46 14.95 -14.89
N SER A 193 9.92 16.12 -14.53
CA SER A 193 8.62 16.60 -15.03
C SER A 193 8.66 16.81 -16.54
N ALA A 194 9.75 17.39 -17.06
CA ALA A 194 9.92 17.58 -18.51
C ALA A 194 10.00 16.24 -19.24
N TRP A 195 10.69 15.25 -18.66
CA TRP A 195 10.77 13.90 -19.23
C TRP A 195 9.35 13.27 -19.25
N MET A 196 8.60 13.42 -18.16
CA MET A 196 7.25 12.82 -18.06
C MET A 196 6.29 13.45 -19.08
N ARG A 197 6.41 14.75 -19.36
CA ARG A 197 5.64 15.41 -20.44
C ARG A 197 5.93 14.79 -21.80
N GLN A 198 7.18 14.41 -22.06
CA GLN A 198 7.53 13.72 -23.31
C GLN A 198 6.93 12.31 -23.31
N ALA A 199 7.04 11.56 -22.22
CA ALA A 199 6.48 10.21 -22.10
C ALA A 199 4.94 10.23 -22.24
N HIS A 200 4.29 11.27 -21.73
CA HIS A 200 2.83 11.45 -21.84
C HIS A 200 2.34 11.36 -23.30
N GLN A 201 3.16 11.77 -24.27
CA GLN A 201 2.77 11.71 -25.69
C GLN A 201 2.51 10.27 -26.16
N ASN A 202 3.09 9.28 -25.47
CA ASN A 202 2.95 7.87 -25.80
C ASN A 202 1.96 7.14 -24.90
N VAL A 203 1.46 7.80 -23.83
CA VAL A 203 0.58 7.16 -22.85
C VAL A 203 -0.80 6.91 -23.46
N ARG A 204 -1.27 5.67 -23.36
CA ARG A 204 -2.63 5.25 -23.70
C ARG A 204 -3.58 5.56 -22.54
N ASP A 205 -3.12 5.27 -21.33
CA ASP A 205 -3.92 5.43 -20.14
C ASP A 205 -3.00 5.52 -18.92
N TYR A 206 -3.48 6.16 -17.88
CA TYR A 206 -2.88 6.10 -16.54
C TYR A 206 -3.68 5.07 -15.75
N TRP A 207 -3.07 3.92 -15.47
CA TRP A 207 -3.78 2.81 -14.85
C TRP A 207 -3.94 3.04 -13.34
N ALA A 208 -5.14 2.70 -12.81
CA ALA A 208 -5.50 2.96 -11.42
C ALA A 208 -5.26 1.76 -10.48
N ASP A 209 -5.24 0.55 -11.03
CA ASP A 209 -5.04 -0.69 -10.24
C ASP A 209 -4.53 -1.81 -11.15
N GLY A 210 -4.01 -2.87 -10.53
CA GLY A 210 -3.40 -3.99 -11.26
C GLY A 210 -4.37 -4.69 -12.21
N ALA A 211 -5.64 -4.78 -11.85
CA ALA A 211 -6.64 -5.44 -12.71
C ALA A 211 -6.89 -4.63 -13.98
N SER A 212 -6.97 -3.30 -13.87
CA SER A 212 -7.14 -2.42 -15.04
C SER A 212 -5.92 -2.51 -15.97
N LEU A 213 -4.71 -2.52 -15.41
CA LEU A 213 -3.49 -2.68 -16.23
C LEU A 213 -3.46 -4.06 -16.90
N SER A 214 -3.81 -5.12 -16.18
CA SER A 214 -3.86 -6.48 -16.75
C SER A 214 -4.81 -6.54 -17.95
N GLN A 215 -5.96 -5.89 -17.85
CA GLN A 215 -6.93 -5.83 -18.95
C GLN A 215 -6.35 -5.10 -20.17
N LEU A 216 -5.71 -3.95 -19.97
CA LEU A 216 -5.09 -3.16 -21.03
C LEU A 216 -3.95 -3.94 -21.73
N MET A 217 -3.15 -4.67 -20.95
CA MET A 217 -2.03 -5.43 -21.50
C MET A 217 -2.54 -6.72 -22.20
N SER A 218 -3.52 -7.42 -21.64
CA SER A 218 -4.06 -8.65 -22.25
C SER A 218 -4.76 -8.35 -23.57
N SER A 219 -5.47 -7.23 -23.67
CA SER A 219 -6.12 -6.81 -24.92
C SER A 219 -5.12 -6.34 -25.99
N GLY A 220 -3.87 -6.03 -25.58
CA GLY A 220 -2.87 -5.45 -26.47
C GLY A 220 -3.02 -3.94 -26.68
N GLU A 221 -3.93 -3.28 -25.94
CA GLU A 221 -4.03 -1.81 -25.98
C GLU A 221 -2.75 -1.17 -25.44
N VAL A 222 -2.18 -1.77 -24.39
CA VAL A 222 -0.92 -1.35 -23.81
C VAL A 222 0.12 -2.45 -24.06
N LEU A 223 1.28 -2.06 -24.54
CA LEU A 223 2.41 -2.96 -24.78
C LEU A 223 3.55 -2.77 -23.79
N ILE A 224 3.62 -1.60 -23.17
CA ILE A 224 4.69 -1.21 -22.25
C ILE A 224 4.05 -0.51 -21.07
N ALA A 225 4.43 -0.91 -19.85
CA ALA A 225 3.93 -0.26 -18.65
C ALA A 225 5.02 -0.12 -17.60
N TRP A 226 4.94 0.93 -16.79
CA TRP A 226 5.62 0.97 -15.51
C TRP A 226 4.66 0.29 -14.54
N ALA A 227 5.04 -0.86 -14.00
CA ALA A 227 4.07 -1.75 -13.36
C ALA A 227 4.60 -2.32 -12.04
N TRP A 228 3.70 -2.50 -11.10
CA TRP A 228 3.97 -3.26 -9.88
C TRP A 228 4.22 -4.73 -10.28
N ASN A 229 5.12 -5.39 -9.57
CA ASN A 229 5.55 -6.75 -9.94
C ASN A 229 4.42 -7.79 -9.86
N GLU A 230 3.37 -7.54 -9.07
CA GLU A 230 2.23 -8.48 -9.00
C GLU A 230 1.52 -8.61 -10.35
N VAL A 231 1.47 -7.54 -11.15
CA VAL A 231 0.74 -7.55 -12.42
C VAL A 231 1.35 -8.55 -13.41
N PRO A 232 2.63 -8.45 -13.79
CA PRO A 232 3.18 -9.44 -14.71
C PRO A 232 3.24 -10.84 -14.10
N VAL A 233 3.40 -10.99 -12.78
CA VAL A 233 3.38 -12.30 -12.11
C VAL A 233 2.00 -12.97 -12.30
N ALA A 234 0.93 -12.25 -12.00
CA ALA A 234 -0.44 -12.76 -12.18
C ALA A 234 -0.73 -13.07 -13.64
N MET A 235 -0.37 -12.18 -14.55
CA MET A 235 -0.60 -12.36 -15.99
C MET A 235 0.14 -13.58 -16.54
N GLN A 236 1.39 -13.82 -16.10
CA GLN A 236 2.16 -15.00 -16.49
C GLN A 236 1.50 -16.29 -15.98
N ALA A 237 0.99 -16.28 -14.75
CA ALA A 237 0.28 -17.42 -14.19
C ALA A 237 -0.97 -17.76 -14.99
N GLU A 238 -1.60 -16.77 -15.60
CA GLU A 238 -2.77 -16.95 -16.49
C GLU A 238 -2.37 -17.29 -17.94
N GLY A 239 -1.07 -17.34 -18.25
CA GLY A 239 -0.57 -17.71 -19.57
C GLY A 239 -0.46 -16.54 -20.56
N HIS A 240 -0.55 -15.31 -20.10
CA HIS A 240 -0.36 -14.15 -20.97
C HIS A 240 1.13 -13.92 -21.27
N PRO A 241 1.49 -13.48 -22.50
CA PRO A 241 2.87 -13.23 -22.87
C PRO A 241 3.33 -11.85 -22.40
N VAL A 242 3.48 -11.72 -21.08
CA VAL A 242 3.95 -10.49 -20.42
C VAL A 242 5.24 -10.82 -19.66
N ALA A 243 6.21 -9.92 -19.72
CA ALA A 243 7.47 -10.04 -18.98
C ALA A 243 7.77 -8.73 -18.26
N MET A 244 8.66 -8.79 -17.28
CA MET A 244 9.12 -7.62 -16.55
C MET A 244 10.64 -7.56 -16.60
N ASN A 245 11.18 -6.39 -16.93
CA ASN A 245 12.61 -6.13 -16.83
C ASN A 245 12.87 -5.16 -15.67
N ARG A 246 13.45 -5.68 -14.58
CA ARG A 246 13.87 -4.91 -13.41
C ARG A 246 15.30 -4.40 -13.54
N SER A 247 15.97 -4.72 -14.64
CA SER A 247 17.40 -4.43 -14.86
C SER A 247 17.62 -3.50 -16.06
N THR A 248 16.71 -2.54 -16.27
CA THR A 248 16.99 -1.46 -17.24
C THR A 248 18.24 -0.70 -16.77
N VAL A 249 18.94 -0.06 -17.68
CA VAL A 249 20.20 0.63 -17.34
C VAL A 249 19.97 1.78 -16.33
N GLU A 250 18.77 2.34 -16.30
CA GLU A 250 18.42 3.40 -15.35
C GLU A 250 17.96 2.80 -13.99
N GLY A 251 17.52 1.56 -13.99
CA GLY A 251 17.11 0.86 -12.75
C GLY A 251 15.64 0.56 -12.64
N SER A 252 15.21 0.29 -11.42
CA SER A 252 13.81 0.03 -11.07
C SER A 252 13.49 0.70 -9.73
N SER A 253 12.21 0.72 -9.37
CA SER A 253 11.79 1.31 -8.11
C SER A 253 11.37 0.23 -7.11
N THR A 254 11.41 0.54 -5.83
CA THR A 254 10.82 -0.28 -4.78
C THR A 254 10.03 0.63 -3.84
N TRP A 255 8.86 0.15 -3.44
CA TRP A 255 7.97 0.84 -2.51
C TRP A 255 7.82 -0.01 -1.25
N PHE A 256 7.49 0.66 -0.14
CA PHE A 256 7.23 0.04 1.16
C PHE A 256 5.96 0.64 1.72
N CYS A 257 4.97 -0.18 2.01
CA CYS A 257 3.75 0.28 2.64
C CYS A 257 3.60 -0.40 4.00
N GLY A 258 2.72 0.12 4.82
CA GLY A 258 2.57 -0.45 6.16
C GLY A 258 1.42 0.16 6.92
N TYR A 259 1.08 -0.48 8.01
CA TYR A 259 -0.06 -0.05 8.80
C TYR A 259 0.31 1.02 9.80
N VAL A 260 -0.61 1.93 10.00
CA VAL A 260 -0.56 2.98 11.03
C VAL A 260 -1.80 2.89 11.89
N ASP A 261 -1.64 3.24 13.16
CA ASP A 261 -2.71 3.36 14.13
C ASP A 261 -3.26 4.78 14.04
N LEU A 262 -4.56 4.93 13.80
CA LEU A 262 -5.15 6.25 13.55
C LEU A 262 -5.70 6.88 14.83
N ALA A 263 -5.31 8.11 15.08
CA ALA A 263 -5.64 8.85 16.29
C ALA A 263 -7.15 9.10 16.49
N ASN A 264 -7.97 8.94 15.44
CA ASN A 264 -9.42 9.15 15.55
C ASN A 264 -10.22 7.84 15.46
N GLY A 265 -9.56 6.70 15.63
CA GLY A 265 -10.23 5.40 15.64
C GLY A 265 -11.24 5.30 16.78
N ALA A 266 -12.33 4.61 16.54
CA ALA A 266 -13.41 4.44 17.52
C ALA A 266 -13.37 3.08 18.20
N ASN A 267 -12.51 2.18 17.71
CA ASN A 267 -12.55 0.78 18.11
C ASN A 267 -11.67 0.47 19.33
N ASP A 268 -11.82 -0.75 19.81
CA ASP A 268 -10.98 -1.29 20.88
C ASP A 268 -9.56 -1.48 20.33
N GLU A 269 -8.61 -0.87 21.00
CA GLU A 269 -7.18 -0.98 20.72
C GLU A 269 -6.71 -2.43 20.55
N GLN A 270 -7.31 -3.38 21.29
CA GLN A 270 -6.91 -4.79 21.19
C GLN A 270 -7.17 -5.35 19.80
N LYS A 271 -8.30 -4.99 19.17
CA LYS A 271 -8.60 -5.45 17.80
C LYS A 271 -7.59 -4.92 16.76
N VAL A 272 -7.11 -3.67 16.95
CA VAL A 272 -6.05 -3.10 16.11
C VAL A 272 -4.81 -3.99 16.15
N TYR A 273 -4.37 -4.34 17.36
CA TYR A 273 -3.13 -5.15 17.51
C TYR A 273 -3.34 -6.62 17.16
N ASP A 274 -4.55 -7.16 17.35
CA ASP A 274 -4.87 -8.50 16.85
C ASP A 274 -4.76 -8.56 15.32
N PHE A 275 -5.21 -7.50 14.62
CA PHE A 275 -5.06 -7.41 13.16
C PHE A 275 -3.58 -7.27 12.76
N PHE A 276 -2.82 -6.39 13.43
CA PHE A 276 -1.38 -6.23 13.15
C PHE A 276 -0.64 -7.56 13.35
N ASN A 277 -0.97 -8.30 14.41
CA ASN A 277 -0.32 -9.58 14.68
C ASN A 277 -0.72 -10.65 13.64
N ALA A 278 -1.98 -10.66 13.22
CA ALA A 278 -2.45 -11.55 12.16
C ALA A 278 -1.72 -11.25 10.85
N TRP A 279 -1.63 -9.97 10.48
CA TRP A 279 -0.89 -9.57 9.28
C TRP A 279 0.57 -9.99 9.37
N MET A 280 1.24 -9.75 10.51
CA MET A 280 2.68 -10.04 10.66
C MET A 280 3.00 -11.52 10.82
N SER A 281 2.02 -12.42 10.73
CA SER A 281 2.24 -13.86 10.86
C SER A 281 3.09 -14.42 9.70
N PRO A 282 3.84 -15.50 9.92
CA PRO A 282 4.51 -16.19 8.81
C PRO A 282 3.54 -16.73 7.75
N GLU A 283 2.32 -17.05 8.13
CA GLU A 283 1.28 -17.52 7.21
C GLU A 283 0.88 -16.41 6.23
N SER A 284 0.66 -15.19 6.74
CA SER A 284 0.40 -14.02 5.91
C SER A 284 1.57 -13.74 4.95
N ALA A 285 2.81 -13.79 5.46
CA ALA A 285 4.01 -13.57 4.64
C ALA A 285 4.10 -14.61 3.51
N ASN A 286 3.82 -15.87 3.82
CA ASN A 286 3.82 -16.93 2.80
C ASN A 286 2.71 -16.67 1.76
N TYR A 287 1.55 -16.24 2.22
CA TYR A 287 0.40 -15.96 1.36
C TYR A 287 0.70 -14.82 0.38
N ILE A 288 1.13 -13.66 0.89
CA ILE A 288 1.33 -12.49 0.05
C ILE A 288 2.42 -12.73 -1.02
N VAL A 289 3.50 -13.43 -0.65
CA VAL A 289 4.58 -13.71 -1.61
C VAL A 289 4.08 -14.67 -2.70
N ASN A 290 3.39 -15.74 -2.34
CA ASN A 290 3.00 -16.77 -3.32
C ASN A 290 1.77 -16.40 -4.14
N GLU A 291 0.81 -15.68 -3.57
CA GLU A 291 -0.44 -15.36 -4.27
C GLU A 291 -0.40 -13.99 -4.94
N TRP A 292 0.34 -13.03 -4.35
CA TRP A 292 0.40 -11.65 -4.85
C TRP A 292 1.76 -11.25 -5.44
N GLY A 293 2.82 -11.97 -5.09
CA GLY A 293 4.17 -11.64 -5.56
C GLY A 293 4.82 -10.47 -4.81
N TYR A 294 4.20 -10.00 -3.71
CA TYR A 294 4.76 -8.91 -2.92
C TYR A 294 5.61 -9.44 -1.77
N GLY A 295 6.55 -8.65 -1.32
CA GLY A 295 7.32 -8.93 -0.11
C GLY A 295 6.55 -8.54 1.13
N HIS A 296 7.04 -8.97 2.29
CA HIS A 296 6.35 -8.81 3.56
C HIS A 296 7.26 -8.14 4.59
N GLY A 297 6.66 -7.43 5.55
CA GLY A 297 7.40 -6.76 6.62
C GLY A 297 8.06 -7.69 7.64
N ASN A 298 7.62 -8.94 7.75
CA ASN A 298 8.23 -9.93 8.63
C ASN A 298 9.49 -10.50 7.97
N GLN A 299 10.66 -9.98 8.37
CA GLN A 299 11.94 -10.36 7.76
C GLN A 299 12.28 -11.83 7.99
N VAL A 300 11.95 -12.36 9.17
CA VAL A 300 12.25 -13.76 9.50
C VAL A 300 11.47 -14.70 8.57
N ALA A 301 10.19 -14.39 8.33
CA ALA A 301 9.37 -15.17 7.39
C ALA A 301 9.90 -15.04 5.95
N MET A 302 10.29 -13.83 5.54
CA MET A 302 10.87 -13.60 4.20
C MET A 302 12.16 -14.40 4.00
N ASP A 303 13.04 -14.42 5.00
CA ASP A 303 14.29 -15.17 4.93
C ASP A 303 14.03 -16.69 4.81
N ALA A 304 12.97 -17.17 5.46
CA ALA A 304 12.58 -18.59 5.41
C ALA A 304 12.05 -19.02 4.04
N LEU A 305 11.47 -18.11 3.24
CA LEU A 305 10.98 -18.43 1.90
C LEU A 305 12.12 -18.71 0.91
N GLY A 306 13.25 -18.08 1.10
CA GLY A 306 14.45 -18.34 0.31
C GLY A 306 14.53 -17.58 -1.00
N ALA A 307 15.79 -17.42 -1.49
CA ALA A 307 16.11 -16.54 -2.61
C ALA A 307 15.43 -16.93 -3.94
N GLU A 308 15.26 -18.23 -4.19
CA GLU A 308 14.66 -18.70 -5.45
C GLU A 308 13.16 -18.35 -5.53
N THR A 309 12.44 -18.47 -4.40
CA THR A 309 11.03 -18.05 -4.33
C THR A 309 10.91 -16.55 -4.61
N LEU A 310 11.73 -15.76 -3.94
CA LEU A 310 11.69 -14.29 -4.10
C LEU A 310 12.04 -13.87 -5.54
N LYS A 311 13.01 -14.56 -6.14
CA LYS A 311 13.38 -14.30 -7.53
C LYS A 311 12.23 -14.59 -8.49
N ALA A 312 11.50 -15.68 -8.25
CA ALA A 312 10.38 -16.10 -9.12
C ALA A 312 9.27 -15.05 -9.17
N VAL A 313 9.05 -14.30 -8.09
CA VAL A 313 8.02 -13.26 -8.03
C VAL A 313 8.57 -11.84 -8.27
N GLY A 314 9.80 -11.72 -8.75
CA GLY A 314 10.36 -10.42 -9.09
C GLY A 314 10.95 -9.64 -7.91
N LEU A 315 11.17 -10.30 -6.77
CA LEU A 315 11.74 -9.67 -5.57
C LEU A 315 13.22 -10.00 -5.35
N GLY A 316 13.82 -10.74 -6.28
CA GLY A 316 15.24 -11.08 -6.21
C GLY A 316 16.14 -9.86 -6.37
N ALA A 317 17.38 -9.96 -5.86
CA ALA A 317 18.36 -8.88 -5.97
C ALA A 317 18.68 -8.56 -7.44
N VAL A 318 18.89 -7.29 -7.74
CA VAL A 318 19.33 -6.82 -9.07
C VAL A 318 20.58 -5.96 -8.90
N ASP A 319 21.40 -5.88 -9.95
CA ASP A 319 22.66 -5.12 -9.95
C ASP A 319 22.53 -3.85 -10.82
N VAL A 320 21.52 -3.04 -10.51
CA VAL A 320 21.25 -1.75 -11.17
C VAL A 320 20.78 -0.78 -10.08
N PRO A 321 20.70 0.52 -10.38
CA PRO A 321 20.13 1.46 -9.41
C PRO A 321 18.71 1.07 -8.99
N ILE A 322 18.40 1.25 -7.70
CA ILE A 322 17.04 1.06 -7.17
C ILE A 322 16.64 2.37 -6.49
N LEU A 323 15.57 2.97 -6.98
CA LEU A 323 14.95 4.10 -6.30
C LEU A 323 13.98 3.55 -5.26
N ALA A 324 14.38 3.61 -3.99
CA ALA A 324 13.47 3.28 -2.89
C ALA A 324 12.56 4.49 -2.62
N GLN A 325 11.26 4.27 -2.55
CA GLN A 325 10.27 5.33 -2.30
C GLN A 325 10.29 5.71 -0.81
N LYS A 326 11.37 6.37 -0.40
CA LYS A 326 11.59 6.86 0.96
C LYS A 326 10.84 8.17 1.20
N PRO A 327 10.66 8.55 2.47
CA PRO A 327 10.18 9.91 2.77
C PRO A 327 11.02 10.96 2.05
N MET A 328 10.34 11.99 1.56
CA MET A 328 10.97 13.10 0.86
C MET A 328 10.44 14.42 1.42
N ASP A 329 11.01 15.52 0.97
CA ASP A 329 10.55 16.85 1.36
C ASP A 329 9.06 17.04 0.99
N ASN A 330 8.24 17.41 1.96
CA ASN A 330 6.80 17.54 1.76
C ASN A 330 6.43 18.62 0.75
N ASP A 331 7.18 19.74 0.70
CA ASP A 331 6.92 20.81 -0.26
C ASP A 331 7.21 20.33 -1.69
N LEU A 332 8.28 19.57 -1.87
CA LEU A 332 8.61 18.98 -3.17
C LEU A 332 7.52 17.98 -3.59
N ARG A 333 7.06 17.13 -2.67
CA ARG A 333 6.01 16.15 -2.98
C ARG A 333 4.71 16.86 -3.38
N GLN A 334 4.36 17.97 -2.72
CA GLN A 334 3.17 18.75 -3.11
C GLN A 334 3.33 19.34 -4.52
N GLN A 335 4.53 19.77 -4.89
CA GLN A 335 4.80 20.21 -6.26
C GLN A 335 4.63 19.04 -7.26
N MET A 336 5.13 17.86 -6.91
CA MET A 336 4.97 16.65 -7.75
C MET A 336 3.49 16.34 -7.99
N ILE A 337 2.66 16.38 -6.94
CA ILE A 337 1.22 16.12 -7.05
C ILE A 337 0.58 17.10 -8.03
N ALA A 338 0.80 18.40 -7.83
CA ALA A 338 0.21 19.45 -8.67
C ALA A 338 0.68 19.32 -10.14
N GLU A 339 1.96 19.06 -10.32
CA GLU A 339 2.58 18.97 -11.65
C GLU A 339 2.09 17.71 -12.40
N PHE A 340 1.94 16.58 -11.68
CA PHE A 340 1.45 15.34 -12.28
C PHE A 340 0.03 15.53 -12.86
N GLU A 341 -0.83 16.22 -12.12
CA GLU A 341 -2.19 16.52 -12.61
C GLU A 341 -2.16 17.37 -13.90
N LEU A 342 -1.25 18.35 -13.96
CA LEU A 342 -1.08 19.16 -15.18
C LEU A 342 -0.58 18.29 -16.35
N ILE A 343 0.38 17.43 -16.11
CA ILE A 343 0.92 16.53 -17.14
C ILE A 343 -0.17 15.60 -17.67
N LYS A 344 -0.96 14.97 -16.78
CA LYS A 344 -2.07 14.10 -17.19
C LYS A 344 -3.10 14.87 -18.04
N ALA A 345 -3.30 16.14 -17.74
CA ALA A 345 -4.23 17.01 -18.48
C ALA A 345 -3.61 17.54 -19.79
N GLY A 346 -2.34 17.23 -20.07
CA GLY A 346 -1.68 17.62 -21.32
C GLY A 346 -1.00 19.00 -21.30
N PHE A 347 -0.68 19.53 -20.10
CA PHE A 347 -0.02 20.83 -19.92
C PHE A 347 1.44 20.74 -19.52
#